data_e2532be91548f09a38e606e8afce915c
#
_entry.id   e2532be91548f09a38e606e8afce915c
#
_cell.length_a   1.000
_cell.length_b   1.000
_cell.length_c   1.000
_cell.angle_alpha   90.00
_cell.angle_beta   90.00
_cell.angle_gamma   90.00
#
_symmetry.space_group_name_H-M   'P 1'
#
loop_
_entity.id
_entity.type
_entity.pdbx_description
1 polymer ?
#
loop_
_entity_poly.entity_id
_entity_poly.type
_entity_poly.pdbx_seq_one_letter_code
_entity_poly.pdbx_strand_id
1 'polypeptide(L)'
;KELIGEFSINFHDNDNGERTSSTISSDELPLPVDKKTLLLKCSHSTSSKPLYDLKITRYSITSSENSSEQHEVALCANSAIVCSLAKKFFRTTSDIKKPIDGYFELILVESEFLESKVNQQRDAFNIPKECSSGEDLIDEISMQDIIEALEDYVYLILTPNDFDKEALINSTQERFGISRSMLEDTNIKIHFSDTEENIAKRVLKKLQEDIVKDTSNLFDIKQRVLLLDPRSEDFRIQINDLSWKYTSTLKKMDMANLSQLIVRRSSMIEVLRKAVRLMLACQEQSSVVRREDEKIIHNVFFPTGKDNTESIDHDIWILNEEYHYFEHIASDRPLSSFVWKDHKKLFESDIDESLETLFKKNNNDHSKKRPDIAIFNEEGSAIIIEFKAPKVPLQDHIPDLVQYSRLLAAKSGGKIKKFYGYLIGTELDESRMPTNYEKFPSGQGYFNTSVISDPATRIPYGELYTEILFYDQFIDRAEKRLNIYKKKLNIEF
;
A
#
# COMPACT_ATOMS: atom_id res chain seq x y z
N LYS A 1 28.57 39.39 18.07
CA LYS A 1 29.52 39.82 19.13
C LYS A 1 30.97 39.78 18.64
N GLU A 2 31.43 38.72 17.97
CA GLU A 2 32.81 38.60 17.46
C GLU A 2 33.14 39.56 16.31
N LEU A 3 32.16 39.99 15.52
CA LEU A 3 32.32 40.86 14.36
C LEU A 3 32.10 42.35 14.68
N ILE A 4 31.28 42.67 15.66
CA ILE A 4 30.82 44.05 15.93
C ILE A 4 31.38 44.61 17.23
N GLY A 5 31.97 43.79 18.11
CA GLY A 5 32.44 44.17 19.42
C GLY A 5 31.28 44.46 20.39
N GLU A 6 31.62 45.10 21.53
CA GLU A 6 30.62 45.54 22.48
C GLU A 6 29.87 46.76 21.92
N PHE A 7 28.52 46.69 21.92
CA PHE A 7 27.69 47.81 21.51
C PHE A 7 26.46 47.95 22.43
N SER A 8 25.89 49.13 22.43
CA SER A 8 24.63 49.43 23.08
C SER A 8 23.83 50.38 22.19
N ILE A 9 22.58 50.00 21.87
CA ILE A 9 21.66 50.79 21.07
C ILE A 9 20.53 51.22 21.97
N ASN A 10 20.36 52.53 22.12
CA ASN A 10 19.29 53.11 22.93
C ASN A 10 18.16 53.57 22.00
N PHE A 11 16.98 53.02 22.21
CA PHE A 11 15.75 53.45 21.54
C PHE A 11 15.00 54.41 22.46
N HIS A 12 14.63 55.58 21.95
CA HIS A 12 13.80 56.53 22.66
C HIS A 12 12.47 56.67 21.92
N ASP A 13 11.39 56.19 22.53
CA ASP A 13 10.06 56.43 22.04
C ASP A 13 9.37 57.57 22.80
N ASN A 14 8.65 58.39 22.09
CA ASN A 14 7.99 59.57 22.63
C ASN A 14 6.49 59.54 22.24
N ASP A 15 5.74 58.68 22.92
CA ASP A 15 4.31 58.58 22.70
C ASP A 15 3.55 59.38 23.75
N ASN A 16 2.72 60.32 23.30
CA ASN A 16 1.81 61.19 24.14
C ASN A 16 2.47 61.92 25.32
N GLY A 17 3.79 62.23 25.21
CA GLY A 17 4.51 62.95 26.26
C GLY A 17 5.17 62.09 27.32
N GLU A 18 5.04 60.80 27.28
CA GLU A 18 5.82 59.86 28.05
C GLU A 18 7.02 59.38 27.21
N ARG A 19 8.21 59.56 27.76
CA ARG A 19 9.46 59.06 27.17
C ARG A 19 9.76 57.66 27.72
N THR A 20 9.59 56.67 26.89
CA THR A 20 10.14 55.32 27.18
C THR A 20 11.50 55.15 26.51
N SER A 21 12.44 54.60 27.20
CA SER A 21 13.73 54.21 26.61
C SER A 21 13.98 52.72 26.81
N SER A 22 14.22 52.02 25.69
CA SER A 22 14.71 50.63 25.72
C SER A 22 16.14 50.60 25.19
N THR A 23 16.99 49.80 25.83
CA THR A 23 18.39 49.61 25.44
C THR A 23 18.60 48.16 25.03
N ILE A 24 19.17 47.94 23.88
CA ILE A 24 19.62 46.60 23.45
C ILE A 24 21.16 46.62 23.52
N SER A 25 21.73 45.76 24.32
CA SER A 25 23.17 45.63 24.45
C SER A 25 23.68 44.33 23.80
N SER A 26 24.97 44.32 23.47
CA SER A 26 25.62 43.09 22.93
C SER A 26 25.54 41.89 23.89
N ASP A 27 25.32 42.15 25.19
CA ASP A 27 25.23 41.10 26.20
C ASP A 27 23.85 40.40 26.22
N GLU A 28 22.82 41.06 25.66
CA GLU A 28 21.47 40.51 25.53
C GLU A 28 21.28 39.65 24.27
N LEU A 29 22.29 39.65 23.38
CA LEU A 29 22.21 38.80 22.19
C LEU A 29 22.43 37.32 22.56
N PRO A 30 21.58 36.42 22.03
CA PRO A 30 21.72 35.00 22.27
C PRO A 30 23.12 34.52 21.79
N LEU A 31 23.73 33.64 22.58
CA LEU A 31 24.98 32.98 22.17
C LEU A 31 24.66 31.84 21.21
N PRO A 32 25.53 31.58 20.22
CA PRO A 32 25.35 30.43 19.34
C PRO A 32 25.46 29.13 20.14
N VAL A 33 24.51 28.22 19.91
CA VAL A 33 24.47 26.89 20.55
C VAL A 33 25.46 25.96 19.85
N ASP A 34 25.61 26.09 18.53
CA ASP A 34 26.52 25.28 17.73
C ASP A 34 27.10 26.08 16.56
N LYS A 35 28.34 25.75 16.19
CA LYS A 35 28.99 26.25 14.96
C LYS A 35 29.60 25.07 14.23
N LYS A 36 29.23 24.91 12.97
CA LYS A 36 29.64 23.77 12.12
C LYS A 36 30.06 24.25 10.74
N THR A 37 31.01 23.55 10.13
CA THR A 37 31.37 23.74 8.72
C THR A 37 31.00 22.48 7.95
N LEU A 38 30.24 22.65 6.89
CA LEU A 38 29.90 21.59 5.93
C LEU A 38 30.59 21.85 4.60
N LEU A 39 30.87 20.79 3.86
CA LEU A 39 31.52 20.86 2.56
C LEU A 39 30.47 20.86 1.46
N LEU A 40 30.43 21.93 0.66
CA LEU A 40 29.56 22.05 -0.51
C LEU A 40 30.21 21.39 -1.72
N LYS A 41 29.49 20.45 -2.32
CA LYS A 41 29.92 19.73 -3.53
C LYS A 41 28.87 19.95 -4.62
N CYS A 42 29.31 20.00 -5.88
CA CYS A 42 28.39 19.93 -7.02
C CYS A 42 27.96 18.47 -7.22
N SER A 43 26.68 18.18 -7.24
CA SER A 43 26.12 16.82 -7.39
C SER A 43 26.42 16.21 -8.78
N HIS A 44 26.70 17.04 -9.77
CA HIS A 44 27.00 16.61 -11.15
C HIS A 44 28.48 16.59 -11.51
N SER A 45 29.36 16.99 -10.57
CA SER A 45 30.81 16.98 -10.82
C SER A 45 31.40 15.57 -10.66
N THR A 46 32.23 15.17 -11.60
CA THR A 46 33.04 13.94 -11.48
C THR A 46 34.21 14.11 -10.49
N SER A 47 34.48 15.35 -10.03
CA SER A 47 35.51 15.66 -9.06
C SER A 47 35.00 15.40 -7.62
N SER A 48 35.73 14.58 -6.88
CA SER A 48 35.42 14.28 -5.47
C SER A 48 35.85 15.39 -4.48
N LYS A 49 36.43 16.49 -4.96
CA LYS A 49 36.90 17.58 -4.09
C LYS A 49 35.74 18.52 -3.74
N PRO A 50 35.59 18.93 -2.47
CA PRO A 50 34.65 19.97 -2.10
C PRO A 50 35.12 21.30 -2.71
N LEU A 51 34.17 22.11 -3.18
CA LEU A 51 34.46 23.38 -3.83
C LEU A 51 34.51 24.55 -2.81
N TYR A 52 33.58 24.50 -1.82
CA TYR A 52 33.45 25.59 -0.85
C TYR A 52 33.02 25.07 0.54
N ASP A 53 33.31 25.86 1.56
CA ASP A 53 32.87 25.64 2.92
C ASP A 53 31.58 26.42 3.20
N LEU A 54 30.58 25.74 3.76
CA LEU A 54 29.39 26.34 4.35
C LEU A 54 29.57 26.45 5.86
N LYS A 55 29.70 27.66 6.35
CA LYS A 55 29.81 27.95 7.80
C LYS A 55 28.40 28.13 8.35
N ILE A 56 28.03 27.30 9.33
CA ILE A 56 26.71 27.28 9.92
C ILE A 56 26.82 27.74 11.37
N THR A 57 25.98 28.69 11.73
CA THR A 57 25.83 29.16 13.12
C THR A 57 24.39 28.93 13.55
N ARG A 58 24.20 28.18 14.65
CA ARG A 58 22.87 27.82 15.19
C ARG A 58 22.61 28.61 16.48
N TYR A 59 21.38 29.13 16.58
CA TYR A 59 20.83 29.74 17.78
C TYR A 59 19.52 29.07 18.13
N SER A 60 19.30 28.73 19.41
CA SER A 60 18.01 28.23 19.94
C SER A 60 17.42 29.33 20.81
N ILE A 61 16.28 29.88 20.40
CA ILE A 61 15.67 31.08 20.98
C ILE A 61 14.36 30.68 21.63
N THR A 62 14.10 31.08 22.86
CA THR A 62 12.84 30.78 23.56
C THR A 62 11.69 31.57 22.95
N SER A 63 10.43 31.10 23.11
CA SER A 63 9.25 31.82 22.63
C SER A 63 9.11 33.22 23.19
N SER A 64 9.62 33.47 24.41
CA SER A 64 9.59 34.78 25.05
C SER A 64 10.59 35.77 24.45
N GLU A 65 11.65 35.26 23.80
CA GLU A 65 12.75 36.07 23.22
C GLU A 65 12.59 36.27 21.70
N ASN A 66 11.77 35.42 21.04
CA ASN A 66 11.58 35.48 19.61
C ASN A 66 10.33 36.27 19.24
N SER A 67 10.49 37.50 18.80
CA SER A 67 9.40 38.35 18.34
C SER A 67 8.73 37.88 17.07
N SER A 68 9.39 37.04 16.26
CA SER A 68 8.85 36.50 15.03
C SER A 68 8.11 35.17 15.22
N GLU A 69 8.33 34.50 16.38
CA GLU A 69 7.73 33.20 16.71
C GLU A 69 7.77 32.17 15.57
N GLN A 70 8.93 32.02 14.93
CA GLN A 70 9.14 31.10 13.84
C GLN A 70 10.57 30.61 13.74
N HIS A 71 10.74 29.39 13.22
CA HIS A 71 12.04 28.87 12.84
C HIS A 71 12.55 29.56 11.58
N GLU A 72 13.87 29.72 11.49
CA GLU A 72 14.50 30.28 10.30
C GLU A 72 15.76 29.49 9.93
N VAL A 73 15.89 29.17 8.64
CA VAL A 73 17.10 28.66 8.01
C VAL A 73 17.45 29.64 6.91
N ALA A 74 18.49 30.41 7.11
CA ALA A 74 18.79 31.56 6.26
C ALA A 74 20.17 31.46 5.61
N LEU A 75 20.24 31.73 4.33
CA LEU A 75 21.48 31.99 3.62
C LEU A 75 21.85 33.45 3.78
N CYS A 76 23.07 33.66 4.26
CA CYS A 76 23.63 34.99 4.59
C CYS A 76 24.77 35.35 3.65
N ALA A 77 24.86 36.64 3.34
CA ALA A 77 26.01 37.23 2.69
C ALA A 77 26.33 38.60 3.32
N ASN A 78 27.62 38.89 3.57
CA ASN A 78 28.07 40.11 4.21
C ASN A 78 27.31 40.39 5.55
N SER A 79 27.15 39.34 6.38
CA SER A 79 26.49 39.42 7.70
C SER A 79 25.00 39.82 7.65
N ALA A 80 24.33 39.67 6.51
CA ALA A 80 22.89 39.92 6.34
C ALA A 80 22.17 38.70 5.80
N ILE A 81 20.94 38.48 6.24
CA ILE A 81 20.06 37.46 5.68
C ILE A 81 19.60 37.89 4.27
N VAL A 82 19.85 37.07 3.29
CA VAL A 82 19.51 37.33 1.88
C VAL A 82 18.33 36.42 1.45
N CYS A 83 18.34 35.16 1.86
CA CYS A 83 17.33 34.20 1.43
C CYS A 83 16.93 33.26 2.57
N SER A 84 15.63 33.09 2.79
CA SER A 84 15.08 32.10 3.72
C SER A 84 14.88 30.76 3.03
N LEU A 85 15.36 29.70 3.67
CA LEU A 85 15.16 28.31 3.26
C LEU A 85 14.17 27.57 4.17
N ALA A 86 13.56 28.21 5.17
CA ALA A 86 12.67 27.55 6.12
C ALA A 86 11.60 26.70 5.43
N LYS A 87 10.96 27.21 4.37
CA LYS A 87 9.95 26.48 3.57
C LYS A 87 10.48 25.24 2.83
N LYS A 88 11.78 25.04 2.75
CA LYS A 88 12.39 23.85 2.14
C LYS A 88 12.54 22.71 3.15
N PHE A 89 12.69 23.06 4.43
CA PHE A 89 12.90 22.10 5.51
C PHE A 89 11.63 21.79 6.31
N PHE A 90 10.63 22.65 6.28
CA PHE A 90 9.33 22.43 6.92
C PHE A 90 8.25 22.10 5.88
N ARG A 91 7.34 21.20 6.24
CA ARG A 91 6.25 20.77 5.35
C ARG A 91 5.12 21.78 5.26
N THR A 92 4.81 22.43 6.36
CA THR A 92 3.73 23.42 6.42
C THR A 92 4.20 24.72 7.05
N THR A 93 3.50 25.81 6.78
CA THR A 93 3.73 27.10 7.41
C THR A 93 3.43 27.04 8.94
N SER A 94 2.55 26.12 9.34
CA SER A 94 2.25 25.90 10.76
C SER A 94 3.45 25.29 11.49
N ASP A 95 4.19 24.39 10.84
CA ASP A 95 5.37 23.76 11.45
C ASP A 95 6.48 24.78 11.68
N ILE A 96 6.64 25.77 10.78
CA ILE A 96 7.62 26.86 10.94
C ILE A 96 7.34 27.67 12.22
N LYS A 97 6.07 27.80 12.61
CA LYS A 97 5.62 28.59 13.76
C LYS A 97 5.45 27.80 15.05
N LYS A 98 5.75 26.51 15.03
CA LYS A 98 5.60 25.63 16.19
C LYS A 98 6.97 25.37 16.82
N PRO A 99 7.20 25.74 18.10
CA PRO A 99 8.49 25.50 18.73
C PRO A 99 8.80 24.01 18.83
N ILE A 100 10.06 23.64 18.67
CA ILE A 100 10.58 22.30 18.84
C ILE A 100 11.27 22.25 20.21
N ASP A 101 10.83 21.36 21.08
CA ASP A 101 11.32 21.24 22.47
C ASP A 101 11.34 22.57 23.24
N GLY A 102 10.40 23.48 22.92
CA GLY A 102 10.26 24.80 23.56
C GLY A 102 11.09 25.91 22.93
N TYR A 103 11.81 25.64 21.84
CA TYR A 103 12.70 26.59 21.18
C TYR A 103 12.34 26.80 19.71
N PHE A 104 12.63 28.02 19.24
CA PHE A 104 12.71 28.32 17.80
C PHE A 104 14.17 28.31 17.38
N GLU A 105 14.45 27.58 16.29
CA GLU A 105 15.80 27.46 15.78
C GLU A 105 16.08 28.52 14.70
N LEU A 106 17.14 29.25 14.85
CA LEU A 106 17.68 30.17 13.86
C LEU A 106 19.04 29.62 13.38
N ILE A 107 19.08 29.20 12.13
CA ILE A 107 20.23 28.59 11.48
C ILE A 107 20.73 29.53 10.38
N LEU A 108 21.87 30.13 10.59
CA LEU A 108 22.51 31.05 9.66
C LEU A 108 23.64 30.34 8.90
N VAL A 109 23.62 30.44 7.58
CA VAL A 109 24.57 29.79 6.68
C VAL A 109 25.34 30.85 5.90
N GLU A 110 26.64 30.85 6.04
CA GLU A 110 27.55 31.76 5.38
C GLU A 110 28.60 30.99 4.55
N SER A 111 29.04 31.58 3.43
CA SER A 111 30.09 31.00 2.58
C SER A 111 30.69 32.08 1.68
N GLU A 112 31.96 31.94 1.35
CA GLU A 112 32.62 32.79 0.33
C GLU A 112 31.91 32.64 -1.03
N PHE A 113 31.37 31.46 -1.32
CA PHE A 113 30.55 31.24 -2.52
C PHE A 113 29.31 32.13 -2.50
N LEU A 114 28.53 32.14 -1.39
CA LEU A 114 27.34 32.98 -1.26
C LEU A 114 27.67 34.47 -1.36
N GLU A 115 28.75 34.91 -0.75
CA GLU A 115 29.20 36.29 -0.86
C GLU A 115 29.51 36.72 -2.31
N SER A 116 30.09 35.79 -3.10
CA SER A 116 30.41 36.03 -4.53
C SER A 116 29.20 36.05 -5.44
N LYS A 117 28.09 35.43 -5.04
CA LYS A 117 26.86 35.23 -5.85
C LYS A 117 25.68 36.13 -5.45
N VAL A 118 25.82 36.95 -4.38
CA VAL A 118 24.77 37.89 -3.99
C VAL A 118 24.63 39.00 -5.02
N ASN A 119 23.40 39.39 -5.33
CA ASN A 119 23.14 40.51 -6.24
C ASN A 119 23.49 41.87 -5.62
N GLN A 120 23.54 42.94 -6.41
CA GLN A 120 23.89 44.30 -5.93
C GLN A 120 22.91 44.86 -4.89
N GLN A 121 21.63 44.44 -4.95
CA GLN A 121 20.57 44.85 -4.01
C GLN A 121 20.58 44.05 -2.73
N ARG A 122 21.34 42.94 -2.65
CA ARG A 122 21.44 42.00 -1.53
C ARG A 122 20.13 41.38 -1.08
N ASP A 123 19.20 41.16 -2.00
CA ASP A 123 17.91 40.55 -1.76
C ASP A 123 17.72 39.19 -2.48
N ALA A 124 18.72 38.76 -3.26
CA ALA A 124 18.73 37.49 -3.95
C ALA A 124 20.14 37.00 -4.29
N PHE A 125 20.25 35.70 -4.56
CA PHE A 125 21.48 35.10 -5.09
C PHE A 125 21.34 34.78 -6.58
N ASN A 126 22.40 35.06 -7.34
CA ASN A 126 22.54 34.65 -8.74
C ASN A 126 23.02 33.19 -8.83
N ILE A 127 22.24 32.26 -8.32
CA ILE A 127 22.51 30.83 -8.25
C ILE A 127 21.37 30.12 -9.00
N PRO A 128 21.65 29.19 -9.94
CA PRO A 128 20.62 28.43 -10.63
C PRO A 128 19.84 27.56 -9.63
N LYS A 129 18.53 27.35 -9.87
CA LYS A 129 17.70 26.52 -8.98
C LYS A 129 18.11 25.05 -9.03
N GLU A 130 18.38 24.55 -10.23
CA GLU A 130 18.79 23.19 -10.53
C GLU A 130 19.85 23.22 -11.62
N CYS A 131 20.78 22.27 -11.62
CA CYS A 131 21.72 22.12 -12.74
C CYS A 131 21.00 21.43 -13.90
N SER A 132 20.95 22.10 -15.06
CA SER A 132 20.48 21.47 -16.28
C SER A 132 21.60 20.59 -16.86
N SER A 133 21.28 19.34 -17.18
CA SER A 133 22.18 18.40 -17.86
C SER A 133 22.39 18.82 -19.34
N GLY A 134 23.35 19.72 -19.60
CA GLY A 134 23.76 20.11 -20.92
C GLY A 134 25.29 20.04 -21.05
N GLU A 135 25.80 19.66 -22.20
CA GLU A 135 27.22 19.38 -22.48
C GLU A 135 28.20 20.55 -22.27
N ASP A 136 27.70 21.75 -21.92
CA ASP A 136 28.52 22.99 -21.81
C ASP A 136 28.65 23.56 -20.40
N LEU A 137 28.26 22.82 -19.37
CA LEU A 137 28.26 23.36 -17.99
C LEU A 137 29.47 22.90 -17.19
N ILE A 138 30.39 23.80 -17.05
CA ILE A 138 31.40 23.91 -16.02
C ILE A 138 30.69 23.78 -14.66
N ASP A 139 31.17 22.90 -13.80
CA ASP A 139 30.83 22.62 -12.38
C ASP A 139 30.11 23.79 -11.64
N GLU A 140 28.89 24.15 -12.05
CA GLU A 140 28.12 25.19 -11.37
C GLU A 140 27.31 24.60 -10.21
N ILE A 141 27.48 25.17 -9.04
CA ILE A 141 26.70 24.83 -7.84
C ILE A 141 25.30 25.41 -8.00
N SER A 142 24.30 24.58 -7.78
CA SER A 142 22.90 24.99 -7.77
C SER A 142 22.37 25.25 -6.34
N MET A 143 21.22 25.88 -6.23
CA MET A 143 20.51 26.02 -4.96
C MET A 143 20.14 24.66 -4.36
N GLN A 144 19.87 23.67 -5.21
CA GLN A 144 19.58 22.31 -4.79
C GLN A 144 20.81 21.66 -4.12
N ASP A 145 22.03 21.85 -4.63
CA ASP A 145 23.24 21.33 -4.00
C ASP A 145 23.46 21.91 -2.59
N ILE A 146 23.12 23.19 -2.38
CA ILE A 146 23.21 23.85 -1.07
C ILE A 146 22.18 23.24 -0.11
N ILE A 147 20.94 23.03 -0.55
CA ILE A 147 19.88 22.42 0.25
C ILE A 147 20.28 20.99 0.66
N GLU A 148 20.78 20.18 -0.28
CA GLU A 148 21.22 18.81 -0.02
C GLU A 148 22.39 18.76 0.96
N ALA A 149 23.37 19.68 0.85
CA ALA A 149 24.48 19.75 1.78
C ALA A 149 24.03 20.11 3.22
N LEU A 150 22.98 20.91 3.36
CA LEU A 150 22.43 21.32 4.66
C LEU A 150 21.46 20.29 5.24
N GLU A 151 20.86 19.46 4.43
CA GLU A 151 19.67 18.68 4.75
C GLU A 151 19.84 17.82 6.00
N ASP A 152 20.88 17.00 6.05
CA ASP A 152 21.08 16.06 7.16
C ASP A 152 21.32 16.80 8.50
N TYR A 153 22.06 17.89 8.46
CA TYR A 153 22.33 18.69 9.67
C TYR A 153 21.08 19.43 10.14
N VAL A 154 20.36 20.08 9.22
CA VAL A 154 19.15 20.84 9.55
C VAL A 154 18.05 19.90 10.05
N TYR A 155 17.85 18.75 9.41
CA TYR A 155 16.87 17.79 9.89
C TYR A 155 17.19 17.23 11.27
N LEU A 156 18.46 17.01 11.59
CA LEU A 156 18.85 16.58 12.94
C LEU A 156 18.43 17.61 14.00
N ILE A 157 18.59 18.89 13.71
CA ILE A 157 18.24 19.99 14.63
C ILE A 157 16.73 20.16 14.74
N LEU A 158 16.02 20.09 13.60
CA LEU A 158 14.59 20.35 13.53
C LEU A 158 13.74 19.12 13.90
N THR A 159 14.36 18.02 14.33
CA THR A 159 13.63 16.82 14.76
C THR A 159 13.46 16.85 16.28
N PRO A 160 12.21 16.80 16.82
CA PRO A 160 11.96 16.70 18.25
C PRO A 160 12.59 15.42 18.85
N ASN A 161 13.02 15.49 20.10
CA ASN A 161 13.67 14.37 20.79
C ASN A 161 12.74 13.16 21.00
N ASP A 162 11.42 13.36 21.02
CA ASP A 162 10.40 12.35 21.20
C ASP A 162 9.90 11.73 19.86
N PHE A 163 10.46 12.18 18.71
CA PHE A 163 10.06 11.66 17.41
C PHE A 163 10.59 10.25 17.14
N ASP A 164 9.68 9.29 17.08
CA ASP A 164 10.00 7.91 16.71
C ASP A 164 9.80 7.67 15.20
N LYS A 165 10.90 7.84 14.46
CA LYS A 165 10.93 7.60 13.01
C LYS A 165 10.62 6.15 12.65
N GLU A 166 11.07 5.19 13.47
CA GLU A 166 10.87 3.77 13.21
C GLU A 166 9.42 3.37 13.38
N ALA A 167 8.73 3.88 14.40
CA ALA A 167 7.30 3.68 14.58
C ALA A 167 6.50 4.22 13.38
N LEU A 168 6.87 5.41 12.86
CA LEU A 168 6.22 6.00 11.69
C LEU A 168 6.46 5.19 10.40
N ILE A 169 7.67 4.63 10.21
CA ILE A 169 7.95 3.75 9.07
C ILE A 169 7.12 2.48 9.17
N ASN A 170 7.07 1.84 10.34
CA ASN A 170 6.34 0.61 10.54
C ASN A 170 4.83 0.80 10.34
N SER A 171 4.24 1.86 10.89
CA SER A 171 2.82 2.16 10.67
C SER A 171 2.50 2.51 9.21
N THR A 172 3.41 3.20 8.51
CA THR A 172 3.29 3.46 7.06
C THR A 172 3.33 2.15 6.26
N GLN A 173 4.20 1.22 6.63
CA GLN A 173 4.29 -0.09 6.01
C GLN A 173 3.02 -0.92 6.23
N GLU A 174 2.53 -0.98 7.46
CA GLU A 174 1.30 -1.72 7.79
C GLU A 174 0.07 -1.16 7.06
N ARG A 175 -0.08 0.16 7.05
CA ARG A 175 -1.28 0.81 6.53
C ARG A 175 -1.28 0.96 5.02
N PHE A 176 -0.13 1.25 4.41
CA PHE A 176 0.00 1.58 2.99
C PHE A 176 0.89 0.61 2.20
N GLY A 177 1.51 -0.37 2.85
CA GLY A 177 2.40 -1.34 2.19
C GLY A 177 3.72 -0.74 1.69
N ILE A 178 4.11 0.44 2.18
CA ILE A 178 5.36 1.08 1.79
C ILE A 178 6.52 0.42 2.52
N SER A 179 7.31 -0.39 1.82
CA SER A 179 8.46 -1.06 2.41
C SER A 179 9.66 -0.12 2.60
N ARG A 180 10.59 -0.52 3.46
CA ARG A 180 11.87 0.20 3.65
C ARG A 180 12.66 0.30 2.34
N SER A 181 12.67 -0.77 1.54
CA SER A 181 13.32 -0.76 0.23
C SER A 181 12.70 0.27 -0.72
N MET A 182 11.38 0.47 -0.68
CA MET A 182 10.72 1.50 -1.48
C MET A 182 11.12 2.92 -1.04
N LEU A 183 11.29 3.15 0.26
CA LEU A 183 11.79 4.43 0.79
C LEU A 183 13.23 4.70 0.36
N GLU A 184 14.10 3.68 0.42
CA GLU A 184 15.49 3.77 -0.02
C GLU A 184 15.62 3.99 -1.53
N ASP A 185 14.91 3.20 -2.34
CA ASP A 185 14.92 3.29 -3.80
C ASP A 185 14.41 4.65 -4.32
N THR A 186 13.46 5.25 -3.61
CA THR A 186 12.93 6.58 -3.95
C THR A 186 13.71 7.73 -3.33
N ASN A 187 14.66 7.44 -2.45
CA ASN A 187 15.43 8.42 -1.67
C ASN A 187 14.56 9.47 -0.96
N ILE A 188 13.38 9.03 -0.45
CA ILE A 188 12.45 9.89 0.25
C ILE A 188 12.83 9.97 1.72
N LYS A 189 13.21 11.15 2.17
CA LYS A 189 13.49 11.42 3.59
C LYS A 189 12.19 11.65 4.35
N ILE A 190 12.11 11.04 5.54
CA ILE A 190 10.97 11.15 6.45
C ILE A 190 11.27 12.26 7.45
N HIS A 191 10.32 13.18 7.58
CA HIS A 191 10.36 14.31 8.47
C HIS A 191 9.42 14.09 9.68
N PHE A 192 9.69 14.71 10.83
CA PHE A 192 8.89 14.56 12.05
C PHE A 192 7.42 15.00 11.87
N SER A 193 7.15 15.94 10.97
CA SER A 193 5.80 16.39 10.64
C SER A 193 5.11 15.58 9.53
N ASP A 194 5.76 14.57 8.97
CA ASP A 194 5.16 13.72 7.96
C ASP A 194 4.07 12.82 8.58
N THR A 195 2.97 12.66 7.87
CA THR A 195 1.97 11.63 8.16
C THR A 195 2.21 10.42 7.28
N GLU A 196 1.77 9.24 7.71
CA GLU A 196 1.82 8.00 6.95
C GLU A 196 1.30 8.18 5.52
N GLU A 197 0.16 8.88 5.37
CA GLU A 197 -0.46 9.17 4.08
C GLU A 197 0.42 10.04 3.18
N ASN A 198 1.09 11.06 3.75
CA ASN A 198 1.97 11.94 3.00
C ASN A 198 3.23 11.21 2.53
N ILE A 199 3.79 10.32 3.37
CA ILE A 199 4.91 9.47 3.00
C ILE A 199 4.50 8.56 1.85
N ALA A 200 3.37 7.86 1.98
CA ALA A 200 2.87 6.95 0.96
C ALA A 200 2.62 7.66 -0.38
N LYS A 201 1.97 8.84 -0.37
CA LYS A 201 1.75 9.65 -1.58
C LYS A 201 3.06 10.03 -2.27
N ARG A 202 4.07 10.47 -1.52
CA ARG A 202 5.37 10.87 -2.09
C ARG A 202 6.11 9.68 -2.71
N VAL A 203 6.15 8.54 -1.99
CA VAL A 203 6.81 7.32 -2.49
C VAL A 203 6.14 6.81 -3.76
N LEU A 204 4.82 6.65 -3.75
CA LEU A 204 4.08 6.15 -4.91
C LEU A 204 4.17 7.10 -6.10
N LYS A 205 4.09 8.42 -5.86
CA LYS A 205 4.27 9.42 -6.92
C LYS A 205 5.66 9.34 -7.55
N LYS A 206 6.71 9.24 -6.73
CA LYS A 206 8.08 9.14 -7.20
C LYS A 206 8.32 7.86 -8.01
N LEU A 207 7.84 6.73 -7.52
CA LEU A 207 7.89 5.45 -8.25
C LEU A 207 7.19 5.56 -9.61
N GLN A 208 6.01 6.19 -9.66
CA GLN A 208 5.28 6.38 -10.91
C GLN A 208 6.02 7.29 -11.90
N GLU A 209 6.60 8.38 -11.43
CA GLU A 209 7.43 9.27 -12.25
C GLU A 209 8.65 8.52 -12.81
N ASP A 210 9.33 7.73 -12.00
CA ASP A 210 10.47 6.92 -12.42
C ASP A 210 10.07 5.85 -13.44
N ILE A 211 8.91 5.18 -13.25
CA ILE A 211 8.36 4.21 -14.21
C ILE A 211 8.09 4.88 -15.58
N VAL A 212 7.46 6.05 -15.58
CA VAL A 212 7.16 6.78 -16.81
C VAL A 212 8.45 7.16 -17.52
N LYS A 213 9.45 7.69 -16.80
CA LYS A 213 10.77 8.03 -17.33
C LYS A 213 11.50 6.81 -17.90
N ASP A 214 11.52 5.71 -17.15
CA ASP A 214 12.15 4.47 -17.57
C ASP A 214 11.46 3.89 -18.83
N THR A 215 10.13 3.96 -18.89
CA THR A 215 9.34 3.49 -20.05
C THR A 215 9.66 4.33 -21.31
N SER A 216 9.81 5.64 -21.16
CA SER A 216 10.25 6.51 -22.29
C SER A 216 11.63 6.12 -22.76
N ASN A 217 12.59 5.95 -21.85
CA ASN A 217 13.95 5.52 -22.17
C ASN A 217 13.99 4.14 -22.86
N LEU A 218 13.13 3.21 -22.42
CA LEU A 218 12.99 1.89 -23.06
C LEU A 218 12.53 2.01 -24.52
N PHE A 219 11.57 2.90 -24.77
CA PHE A 219 11.10 3.15 -26.12
C PHE A 219 12.22 3.68 -27.02
N ASP A 220 13.02 4.64 -26.53
CA ASP A 220 14.14 5.21 -27.28
C ASP A 220 15.24 4.19 -27.56
N ILE A 221 15.57 3.32 -26.59
CA ILE A 221 16.53 2.23 -26.79
C ILE A 221 15.99 1.24 -27.82
N LYS A 222 14.71 0.85 -27.70
CA LYS A 222 14.06 -0.04 -28.67
C LYS A 222 14.16 0.53 -30.08
N GLN A 223 13.85 1.82 -30.30
CA GLN A 223 13.94 2.44 -31.61
C GLN A 223 15.37 2.39 -32.15
N ARG A 224 16.37 2.63 -31.31
CA ARG A 224 17.78 2.53 -31.72
C ARG A 224 18.17 1.10 -32.10
N VAL A 225 17.79 0.12 -31.28
CA VAL A 225 18.08 -1.31 -31.54
C VAL A 225 17.49 -1.78 -32.86
N LEU A 226 16.28 -1.31 -33.23
CA LEU A 226 15.63 -1.68 -34.51
C LEU A 226 16.35 -1.12 -35.76
N LEU A 227 17.22 -0.13 -35.60
CA LEU A 227 17.99 0.45 -36.69
C LEU A 227 19.41 -0.12 -36.84
N LEU A 228 19.85 -0.94 -35.87
CA LEU A 228 21.18 -1.54 -35.88
C LEU A 228 21.24 -2.82 -36.71
N ASP A 229 22.40 -3.11 -37.26
CA ASP A 229 22.68 -4.42 -37.89
C ASP A 229 22.69 -5.50 -36.79
N PRO A 230 21.82 -6.53 -36.89
CA PRO A 230 21.74 -7.63 -35.88
C PRO A 230 23.06 -8.41 -35.69
N ARG A 231 24.01 -8.27 -36.63
CA ARG A 231 25.33 -8.91 -36.56
C ARG A 231 26.39 -8.05 -35.88
N SER A 232 26.09 -6.77 -35.61
CA SER A 232 27.03 -5.84 -34.98
C SER A 232 27.18 -6.10 -33.48
N GLU A 233 28.34 -5.73 -32.93
CA GLU A 233 28.60 -5.75 -31.50
C GLU A 233 27.69 -4.75 -30.78
N ASP A 234 27.43 -3.59 -31.37
CA ASP A 234 26.54 -2.55 -30.85
C ASP A 234 25.11 -3.08 -30.65
N PHE A 235 24.60 -3.92 -31.58
CA PHE A 235 23.30 -4.55 -31.44
C PHE A 235 23.26 -5.43 -30.19
N ARG A 236 24.31 -6.25 -29.94
CA ARG A 236 24.39 -7.14 -28.77
C ARG A 236 24.40 -6.35 -27.46
N ILE A 237 25.19 -5.27 -27.42
CA ILE A 237 25.27 -4.40 -26.24
C ILE A 237 23.90 -3.75 -25.96
N GLN A 238 23.29 -3.17 -26.98
CA GLN A 238 22.03 -2.45 -26.79
C GLN A 238 20.82 -3.36 -26.53
N ILE A 239 20.79 -4.57 -27.09
CA ILE A 239 19.71 -5.53 -26.77
C ILE A 239 19.83 -6.02 -25.32
N ASN A 240 21.04 -6.20 -24.80
CA ASN A 240 21.25 -6.52 -23.41
C ASN A 240 20.85 -5.38 -22.48
N ASP A 241 21.21 -4.14 -22.80
CA ASP A 241 20.80 -2.95 -22.03
C ASP A 241 19.27 -2.80 -22.01
N LEU A 242 18.61 -2.98 -23.17
CA LEU A 242 17.16 -2.99 -23.28
C LEU A 242 16.53 -4.05 -22.36
N SER A 243 17.06 -5.26 -22.35
CA SER A 243 16.57 -6.37 -21.53
C SER A 243 16.69 -6.07 -20.04
N TRP A 244 17.84 -5.55 -19.61
CA TRP A 244 18.08 -5.16 -18.22
C TRP A 244 17.18 -4.04 -17.75
N LYS A 245 17.03 -2.98 -18.54
CA LYS A 245 16.16 -1.85 -18.23
C LYS A 245 14.70 -2.27 -18.19
N TYR A 246 14.26 -3.12 -19.13
CA TYR A 246 12.90 -3.66 -19.12
C TYR A 246 12.62 -4.43 -17.82
N THR A 247 13.51 -5.33 -17.43
CA THR A 247 13.37 -6.10 -16.19
C THR A 247 13.37 -5.21 -14.94
N SER A 248 14.21 -4.18 -14.91
CA SER A 248 14.28 -3.21 -13.80
C SER A 248 12.99 -2.40 -13.69
N THR A 249 12.44 -1.94 -14.81
CA THR A 249 11.18 -1.17 -14.83
C THR A 249 9.99 -2.03 -14.39
N LEU A 250 9.90 -3.28 -14.87
CA LEU A 250 8.88 -4.23 -14.41
C LEU A 250 8.96 -4.46 -12.89
N LYS A 251 10.16 -4.61 -12.34
CA LYS A 251 10.33 -4.78 -10.90
C LYS A 251 9.76 -3.59 -10.10
N LYS A 252 10.01 -2.36 -10.55
CA LYS A 252 9.44 -1.16 -9.90
C LYS A 252 7.92 -1.12 -9.99
N MET A 253 7.34 -1.47 -11.14
CA MET A 253 5.88 -1.57 -11.32
C MET A 253 5.28 -2.62 -10.38
N ASP A 254 5.89 -3.80 -10.32
CA ASP A 254 5.46 -4.88 -9.44
C ASP A 254 5.51 -4.46 -7.97
N MET A 255 6.55 -3.78 -7.53
CA MET A 255 6.68 -3.29 -6.15
C MET A 255 5.53 -2.36 -5.76
N ALA A 256 5.20 -1.37 -6.59
CA ALA A 256 4.11 -0.43 -6.32
C ALA A 256 2.74 -1.13 -6.28
N ASN A 257 2.45 -1.99 -7.24
CA ASN A 257 1.17 -2.69 -7.35
C ASN A 257 1.01 -3.77 -6.27
N LEU A 258 2.04 -4.58 -6.03
CA LEU A 258 2.01 -5.64 -5.03
C LEU A 258 1.87 -5.11 -3.61
N SER A 259 2.46 -3.96 -3.29
CA SER A 259 2.33 -3.36 -1.95
C SER A 259 0.87 -3.06 -1.62
N GLN A 260 0.13 -2.45 -2.54
CA GLN A 260 -1.29 -2.15 -2.37
C GLN A 260 -2.15 -3.43 -2.32
N LEU A 261 -1.83 -4.42 -3.14
CA LEU A 261 -2.49 -5.73 -3.12
C LEU A 261 -2.30 -6.43 -1.78
N ILE A 262 -1.08 -6.40 -1.20
CA ILE A 262 -0.78 -7.00 0.09
C ILE A 262 -1.60 -6.36 1.20
N VAL A 263 -1.67 -5.03 1.26
CA VAL A 263 -2.45 -4.30 2.27
C VAL A 263 -3.93 -4.67 2.18
N ARG A 264 -4.52 -4.62 0.98
CA ARG A 264 -5.92 -4.99 0.75
C ARG A 264 -6.17 -6.43 1.20
N ARG A 265 -5.36 -7.37 0.74
CA ARG A 265 -5.52 -8.80 1.04
C ARG A 265 -5.30 -9.11 2.53
N SER A 266 -4.32 -8.47 3.17
CA SER A 266 -4.11 -8.61 4.62
C SER A 266 -5.31 -8.12 5.42
N SER A 267 -5.88 -6.98 5.04
CA SER A 267 -7.09 -6.43 5.67
C SER A 267 -8.29 -7.37 5.54
N MET A 268 -8.49 -7.97 4.36
CA MET A 268 -9.59 -8.91 4.15
C MET A 268 -9.42 -10.20 4.97
N ILE A 269 -8.20 -10.72 5.08
CA ILE A 269 -7.89 -11.85 5.97
C ILE A 269 -8.18 -11.50 7.43
N GLU A 270 -7.81 -10.31 7.89
CA GLU A 270 -8.09 -9.87 9.26
C GLU A 270 -9.58 -9.74 9.52
N VAL A 271 -10.35 -9.15 8.61
CA VAL A 271 -11.82 -9.05 8.70
C VAL A 271 -12.44 -10.46 8.78
N LEU A 272 -12.00 -11.38 7.91
CA LEU A 272 -12.49 -12.78 7.95
C LEU A 272 -12.17 -13.45 9.29
N ARG A 273 -10.96 -13.30 9.81
CA ARG A 273 -10.55 -13.86 11.11
C ARG A 273 -11.42 -13.33 12.25
N LYS A 274 -11.71 -12.05 12.28
CA LYS A 274 -12.61 -11.43 13.28
C LYS A 274 -14.05 -11.92 13.11
N ALA A 275 -14.55 -11.99 11.87
CA ALA A 275 -15.90 -12.47 11.58
C ALA A 275 -16.12 -13.92 12.03
N VAL A 276 -15.17 -14.82 11.76
CA VAL A 276 -15.20 -16.24 12.19
C VAL A 276 -15.17 -16.37 13.69
N ARG A 277 -14.46 -15.49 14.40
CA ARG A 277 -14.38 -15.47 15.88
C ARG A 277 -15.51 -14.70 16.54
N LEU A 278 -16.48 -14.18 15.78
CA LEU A 278 -17.59 -13.35 16.27
C LEU A 278 -17.13 -12.08 16.99
N MET A 279 -16.05 -11.46 16.51
CA MET A 279 -15.40 -10.29 17.12
C MET A 279 -15.65 -8.97 16.37
N LEU A 280 -16.54 -8.97 15.38
CA LEU A 280 -16.94 -7.72 14.73
C LEU A 280 -17.97 -7.00 15.58
N ALA A 281 -17.93 -5.66 15.64
CA ALA A 281 -18.85 -4.87 16.46
C ALA A 281 -20.34 -5.15 16.16
N CYS A 282 -20.68 -5.45 14.91
CA CYS A 282 -22.04 -5.83 14.52
C CYS A 282 -22.45 -7.21 15.06
N GLN A 283 -21.52 -8.12 15.30
CA GLN A 283 -21.76 -9.46 15.86
C GLN A 283 -21.86 -9.44 17.39
N GLU A 284 -21.11 -8.56 18.06
CA GLU A 284 -21.16 -8.41 19.53
C GLU A 284 -22.48 -7.83 20.01
N GLN A 285 -23.12 -6.96 19.22
CA GLN A 285 -24.39 -6.31 19.58
C GLN A 285 -25.62 -7.17 19.27
N SER A 286 -25.48 -8.22 18.51
CA SER A 286 -26.58 -9.05 18.05
C SER A 286 -26.74 -10.29 18.93
N SER A 287 -27.76 -10.29 19.80
CA SER A 287 -28.21 -11.52 20.51
C SER A 287 -29.00 -12.46 19.58
N VAL A 288 -29.21 -12.13 18.32
CA VAL A 288 -30.11 -12.82 17.40
C VAL A 288 -29.49 -12.98 16.02
N VAL A 289 -29.41 -14.22 15.58
CA VAL A 289 -29.47 -14.75 14.21
C VAL A 289 -28.15 -15.16 13.55
N ARG A 290 -27.86 -16.45 13.67
CA ARG A 290 -26.83 -17.22 12.93
C ARG A 290 -26.76 -16.94 11.39
N ARG A 291 -27.86 -16.47 10.76
CA ARG A 291 -27.90 -16.16 9.34
C ARG A 291 -27.12 -14.89 8.98
N GLU A 292 -27.08 -13.91 9.85
CA GLU A 292 -26.31 -12.68 9.57
C GLU A 292 -24.82 -12.95 9.64
N ASP A 293 -24.38 -13.80 10.59
CA ASP A 293 -22.97 -14.21 10.69
C ASP A 293 -22.51 -14.96 9.43
N GLU A 294 -23.33 -15.88 8.90
CA GLU A 294 -23.05 -16.57 7.65
C GLU A 294 -22.94 -15.58 6.48
N LYS A 295 -23.88 -14.63 6.38
CA LYS A 295 -23.90 -13.61 5.35
C LYS A 295 -22.72 -12.65 5.43
N ILE A 296 -22.29 -12.29 6.64
CA ILE A 296 -21.08 -11.47 6.84
C ILE A 296 -19.87 -12.19 6.27
N ILE A 297 -19.68 -13.46 6.64
CA ILE A 297 -18.57 -14.27 6.14
C ILE A 297 -18.65 -14.44 4.62
N HIS A 298 -19.82 -14.79 4.09
CA HIS A 298 -20.04 -14.91 2.67
C HIS A 298 -19.64 -13.63 1.90
N ASN A 299 -20.07 -12.46 2.37
CA ASN A 299 -19.76 -11.19 1.75
C ASN A 299 -18.26 -10.81 1.79
N VAL A 300 -17.46 -11.43 2.66
CA VAL A 300 -16.00 -11.28 2.63
C VAL A 300 -15.43 -11.93 1.37
N PHE A 301 -15.95 -13.04 0.93
CA PHE A 301 -15.47 -13.76 -0.26
C PHE A 301 -16.06 -13.19 -1.56
N PHE A 302 -17.38 -13.01 -1.57
CA PHE A 302 -18.11 -12.51 -2.72
C PHE A 302 -19.45 -11.86 -2.30
N PRO A 303 -19.85 -10.71 -2.90
CA PRO A 303 -21.11 -10.06 -2.54
C PRO A 303 -22.33 -10.95 -2.82
N THR A 304 -23.17 -11.16 -1.81
CA THR A 304 -24.40 -11.95 -1.91
C THR A 304 -25.36 -11.38 -2.96
N GLY A 305 -25.95 -12.22 -3.79
CA GLY A 305 -26.96 -11.84 -4.80
C GLY A 305 -26.35 -11.24 -6.08
N LYS A 306 -25.03 -11.33 -6.27
CA LYS A 306 -24.32 -10.81 -7.44
C LYS A 306 -23.65 -11.90 -8.27
N ASP A 307 -23.20 -11.52 -9.46
CA ASP A 307 -22.35 -12.32 -10.33
C ASP A 307 -21.10 -11.55 -10.76
N ASN A 308 -20.19 -12.19 -11.48
CA ASN A 308 -18.95 -11.61 -11.94
C ASN A 308 -19.12 -10.44 -12.93
N THR A 309 -20.30 -10.25 -13.54
CA THR A 309 -20.59 -9.10 -14.40
C THR A 309 -20.88 -7.84 -13.58
N GLU A 310 -21.39 -8.00 -12.37
CA GLU A 310 -21.72 -6.91 -11.43
C GLU A 310 -20.63 -6.64 -10.38
N SER A 311 -19.78 -7.65 -10.12
CA SER A 311 -18.70 -7.55 -9.13
C SER A 311 -17.42 -8.16 -9.69
N ILE A 312 -16.57 -7.30 -10.22
CA ILE A 312 -15.23 -7.69 -10.72
C ILE A 312 -14.25 -7.84 -9.54
N ASP A 313 -14.38 -6.98 -8.53
CA ASP A 313 -13.53 -6.98 -7.34
C ASP A 313 -14.15 -7.85 -6.24
N HIS A 314 -13.58 -9.03 -6.04
CA HIS A 314 -13.99 -9.99 -5.01
C HIS A 314 -12.78 -10.68 -4.39
N ASP A 315 -12.99 -11.32 -3.24
CA ASP A 315 -11.92 -11.96 -2.48
C ASP A 315 -11.99 -13.51 -2.49
N ILE A 316 -12.55 -14.10 -3.53
CA ILE A 316 -12.57 -15.57 -3.75
C ILE A 316 -11.15 -16.17 -3.79
N TRP A 317 -10.12 -15.37 -4.10
CA TRP A 317 -8.72 -15.78 -4.02
C TRP A 317 -8.33 -16.35 -2.64
N ILE A 318 -9.07 -15.98 -1.57
CA ILE A 318 -8.86 -16.53 -0.21
C ILE A 318 -9.07 -18.05 -0.23
N LEU A 319 -10.03 -18.53 -1.01
CA LEU A 319 -10.27 -19.97 -1.20
C LEU A 319 -9.18 -20.58 -2.08
N ASN A 320 -9.07 -20.08 -3.30
CA ASN A 320 -8.04 -20.47 -4.24
C ASN A 320 -7.76 -19.31 -5.22
N GLU A 321 -6.47 -19.03 -5.49
CA GLU A 321 -6.06 -17.99 -6.43
C GLU A 321 -6.65 -18.22 -7.84
N GLU A 322 -6.75 -19.46 -8.27
CA GLU A 322 -7.31 -19.86 -9.56
C GLU A 322 -8.74 -19.39 -9.76
N TYR A 323 -9.56 -19.40 -8.70
CA TYR A 323 -10.98 -19.03 -8.80
C TYR A 323 -11.19 -17.55 -9.10
N HIS A 324 -10.20 -16.71 -8.84
CA HIS A 324 -10.25 -15.30 -9.19
C HIS A 324 -10.32 -15.05 -10.70
N TYR A 325 -9.82 -15.98 -11.49
CA TYR A 325 -9.75 -15.88 -12.95
C TYR A 325 -10.90 -16.56 -13.68
N PHE A 326 -11.84 -17.19 -12.95
CA PHE A 326 -12.99 -17.83 -13.60
C PHE A 326 -14.03 -16.79 -14.01
N GLU A 327 -14.53 -16.94 -15.25
CA GLU A 327 -15.43 -15.98 -15.87
C GLU A 327 -16.88 -16.10 -15.39
N HIS A 328 -17.26 -17.21 -14.75
CA HIS A 328 -18.64 -17.53 -14.45
C HIS A 328 -18.81 -17.82 -12.96
N ILE A 329 -19.08 -16.78 -12.19
CA ILE A 329 -19.30 -16.86 -10.74
C ILE A 329 -20.70 -16.33 -10.43
N ALA A 330 -21.49 -17.10 -9.69
CA ALA A 330 -22.80 -16.71 -9.18
C ALA A 330 -22.85 -16.88 -7.66
N SER A 331 -23.35 -15.86 -6.96
CA SER A 331 -23.51 -15.87 -5.51
C SER A 331 -24.97 -15.66 -5.15
N ASP A 332 -25.61 -16.70 -4.57
CA ASP A 332 -27.02 -16.71 -4.16
C ASP A 332 -27.96 -16.10 -5.24
N ARG A 333 -27.73 -16.42 -6.51
CA ARG A 333 -28.42 -15.88 -7.66
C ARG A 333 -29.22 -16.93 -8.41
N PRO A 334 -30.34 -16.55 -9.10
CA PRO A 334 -31.06 -17.47 -9.98
C PRO A 334 -30.17 -18.05 -11.07
N LEU A 335 -30.04 -19.38 -11.09
CA LEU A 335 -29.23 -20.08 -12.07
C LEU A 335 -29.90 -20.17 -13.46
N SER A 336 -31.23 -20.03 -13.54
CA SER A 336 -31.98 -19.99 -14.79
C SER A 336 -31.62 -18.80 -15.70
N SER A 337 -31.06 -17.71 -15.10
CA SER A 337 -30.61 -16.54 -15.85
C SER A 337 -29.17 -16.66 -16.33
N PHE A 338 -28.45 -17.70 -15.91
CA PHE A 338 -27.02 -17.85 -16.13
C PHE A 338 -26.68 -18.08 -17.61
N VAL A 339 -25.83 -17.20 -18.16
CA VAL A 339 -25.42 -17.24 -19.57
C VAL A 339 -24.09 -17.97 -19.67
N TRP A 340 -24.04 -18.94 -20.56
CA TRP A 340 -22.89 -19.77 -20.90
C TRP A 340 -22.31 -19.34 -22.26
N LYS A 341 -21.46 -20.16 -22.83
CA LYS A 341 -20.89 -19.96 -24.17
C LYS A 341 -21.95 -19.54 -25.23
N ASP A 342 -21.56 -18.65 -26.11
CA ASP A 342 -22.38 -18.18 -27.24
C ASP A 342 -23.75 -17.60 -26.82
N HIS A 343 -23.83 -16.95 -25.66
CA HIS A 343 -25.06 -16.39 -25.09
C HIS A 343 -26.18 -17.42 -24.85
N LYS A 344 -25.85 -18.71 -24.78
CA LYS A 344 -26.80 -19.77 -24.46
C LYS A 344 -26.89 -19.97 -22.95
N LYS A 345 -28.09 -20.34 -22.48
CA LYS A 345 -28.27 -20.71 -21.07
C LYS A 345 -27.57 -22.03 -20.76
N LEU A 346 -26.92 -22.09 -19.60
CA LEU A 346 -26.29 -23.31 -19.12
C LEU A 346 -27.32 -24.30 -18.60
N PHE A 347 -28.33 -23.81 -17.87
CA PHE A 347 -29.36 -24.62 -17.23
C PHE A 347 -30.74 -24.49 -17.87
N GLU A 348 -31.60 -25.48 -17.62
CA GLU A 348 -33.01 -25.43 -17.93
C GLU A 348 -33.70 -24.30 -17.15
N SER A 349 -34.82 -23.78 -17.68
CA SER A 349 -35.52 -22.62 -17.12
C SER A 349 -36.13 -22.88 -15.74
N ASP A 350 -36.41 -24.12 -15.39
CA ASP A 350 -37.03 -24.55 -14.11
C ASP A 350 -35.99 -24.93 -13.02
N ILE A 351 -34.69 -24.66 -13.24
CA ILE A 351 -33.61 -25.01 -12.29
C ILE A 351 -33.87 -24.41 -10.91
N ASP A 352 -34.27 -23.16 -10.84
CA ASP A 352 -34.48 -22.47 -9.56
C ASP A 352 -35.69 -23.03 -8.81
N GLU A 353 -36.80 -23.35 -9.50
CA GLU A 353 -37.98 -24.00 -8.92
C GLU A 353 -37.65 -25.40 -8.42
N SER A 354 -36.83 -26.13 -9.19
CA SER A 354 -36.35 -27.46 -8.84
C SER A 354 -35.48 -27.43 -7.56
N LEU A 355 -34.58 -26.44 -7.43
CA LEU A 355 -33.78 -26.22 -6.22
C LEU A 355 -34.67 -25.91 -5.00
N GLU A 356 -35.64 -24.98 -5.15
CA GLU A 356 -36.56 -24.64 -4.09
C GLU A 356 -37.40 -25.87 -3.65
N THR A 357 -37.87 -26.67 -4.57
CA THR A 357 -38.67 -27.88 -4.28
C THR A 357 -37.84 -28.94 -3.55
N LEU A 358 -36.58 -29.10 -3.93
CA LEU A 358 -35.67 -30.07 -3.35
C LEU A 358 -35.42 -29.77 -1.86
N PHE A 359 -35.17 -28.47 -1.54
CA PHE A 359 -34.83 -28.08 -0.20
C PHE A 359 -36.02 -27.76 0.71
N LYS A 360 -37.21 -27.41 0.15
CA LYS A 360 -38.45 -27.25 0.94
C LYS A 360 -38.93 -28.57 1.58
N LYS A 361 -38.64 -29.70 0.95
CA LYS A 361 -39.01 -31.03 1.51
C LYS A 361 -38.19 -31.43 2.73
N ASN A 362 -37.01 -30.85 2.90
CA ASN A 362 -36.04 -31.25 3.94
C ASN A 362 -35.98 -30.34 5.18
N ASN A 363 -36.53 -29.13 5.11
CA ASN A 363 -36.51 -28.19 6.23
C ASN A 363 -37.69 -27.21 6.20
N ASN A 364 -38.26 -26.92 7.39
CA ASN A 364 -39.34 -25.94 7.60
C ASN A 364 -38.93 -24.48 7.36
N ASP A 365 -37.87 -24.21 6.64
CA ASP A 365 -37.33 -22.87 6.46
C ASP A 365 -37.66 -22.31 5.06
N HIS A 366 -38.36 -21.18 5.03
CA HIS A 366 -38.91 -20.54 3.82
C HIS A 366 -37.85 -19.82 2.95
N SER A 367 -36.55 -20.01 3.18
CA SER A 367 -35.51 -19.37 2.37
C SER A 367 -35.27 -20.15 1.08
N LYS A 368 -35.15 -19.41 -0.03
CA LYS A 368 -34.72 -19.96 -1.33
C LYS A 368 -33.29 -20.46 -1.15
N LYS A 369 -33.10 -21.77 -1.08
CA LYS A 369 -31.78 -22.35 -0.96
C LYS A 369 -31.15 -22.46 -2.34
N ARG A 370 -30.05 -21.76 -2.49
CA ARG A 370 -29.10 -21.81 -3.61
C ARG A 370 -27.73 -22.04 -3.05
N PRO A 371 -26.75 -22.50 -3.83
CA PRO A 371 -25.35 -22.48 -3.38
C PRO A 371 -24.93 -21.06 -3.02
N ASP A 372 -24.21 -20.93 -1.92
CA ASP A 372 -23.67 -19.62 -1.53
C ASP A 372 -22.82 -19.04 -2.63
N ILE A 373 -21.89 -19.84 -3.17
CA ILE A 373 -21.13 -19.51 -4.37
C ILE A 373 -21.12 -20.71 -5.31
N ALA A 374 -21.42 -20.48 -6.57
CA ALA A 374 -21.27 -21.44 -7.66
C ALA A 374 -20.37 -20.88 -8.74
N ILE A 375 -19.33 -21.62 -9.09
CA ILE A 375 -18.37 -21.25 -10.13
C ILE A 375 -18.42 -22.30 -11.22
N PHE A 376 -18.53 -21.85 -12.46
CA PHE A 376 -18.62 -22.75 -13.62
C PHE A 376 -17.47 -22.44 -14.57
N ASN A 377 -16.80 -23.48 -15.04
CA ASN A 377 -15.80 -23.31 -16.08
C ASN A 377 -16.26 -23.96 -17.40
N GLU A 378 -15.72 -23.47 -18.48
CA GLU A 378 -16.08 -23.91 -19.83
C GLU A 378 -15.68 -25.36 -20.17
N GLU A 379 -14.86 -26.00 -19.34
CA GLU A 379 -14.44 -27.39 -19.47
C GLU A 379 -15.49 -28.38 -18.93
N GLY A 380 -16.60 -27.87 -18.39
CA GLY A 380 -17.69 -28.69 -17.86
C GLY A 380 -17.52 -29.07 -16.40
N SER A 381 -16.87 -28.21 -15.62
CA SER A 381 -16.76 -28.34 -14.17
C SER A 381 -17.62 -27.30 -13.46
N ALA A 382 -18.12 -27.66 -12.27
CA ALA A 382 -18.79 -26.77 -11.33
C ALA A 382 -18.13 -26.86 -9.96
N ILE A 383 -17.84 -25.70 -9.35
CA ILE A 383 -17.35 -25.58 -7.98
C ILE A 383 -18.50 -25.02 -7.15
N ILE A 384 -18.90 -25.73 -6.12
CA ILE A 384 -20.00 -25.39 -5.22
C ILE A 384 -19.41 -25.11 -3.84
N ILE A 385 -19.65 -23.94 -3.30
CA ILE A 385 -19.14 -23.54 -2.01
C ILE A 385 -20.31 -23.21 -1.11
N GLU A 386 -20.36 -23.83 0.06
CA GLU A 386 -21.33 -23.62 1.12
C GLU A 386 -20.60 -23.17 2.38
N PHE A 387 -20.95 -22.00 2.85
CA PHE A 387 -20.50 -21.48 4.13
C PHE A 387 -21.48 -21.85 5.23
N LYS A 388 -20.97 -22.02 6.43
CA LYS A 388 -21.83 -22.17 7.61
C LYS A 388 -21.38 -21.16 8.68
N ALA A 389 -22.37 -20.57 9.33
CA ALA A 389 -22.11 -19.66 10.44
C ALA A 389 -21.22 -20.34 11.51
N PRO A 390 -20.40 -19.59 12.25
CA PRO A 390 -19.65 -20.13 13.37
C PRO A 390 -20.56 -20.89 14.34
N LYS A 391 -20.06 -22.01 14.86
CA LYS A 391 -20.77 -22.93 15.78
C LYS A 391 -21.93 -23.73 15.16
N VAL A 392 -22.06 -23.75 13.83
CA VAL A 392 -22.99 -24.64 13.12
C VAL A 392 -22.26 -25.94 12.77
N PRO A 393 -22.81 -27.12 13.15
CA PRO A 393 -22.20 -28.41 12.86
C PRO A 393 -22.21 -28.71 11.34
N LEU A 394 -21.04 -28.98 10.77
CA LEU A 394 -20.88 -29.19 9.32
C LEU A 394 -21.47 -30.49 8.80
N GLN A 395 -21.40 -31.58 9.61
CA GLN A 395 -21.84 -32.91 9.17
C GLN A 395 -23.31 -32.96 8.74
N ASP A 396 -24.16 -32.08 9.27
CA ASP A 396 -25.58 -32.02 8.96
C ASP A 396 -25.86 -31.44 7.54
N HIS A 397 -24.88 -30.80 6.94
CA HIS A 397 -24.98 -30.13 5.63
C HIS A 397 -24.26 -30.84 4.49
N ILE A 398 -23.58 -31.95 4.77
CA ILE A 398 -22.93 -32.79 3.73
C ILE A 398 -23.90 -33.22 2.61
N PRO A 399 -25.13 -33.66 2.93
CA PRO A 399 -26.07 -34.05 1.91
C PRO A 399 -26.45 -32.93 0.94
N ASP A 400 -26.40 -31.67 1.34
CA ASP A 400 -26.76 -30.51 0.54
C ASP A 400 -25.85 -30.43 -0.71
N LEU A 401 -24.54 -30.61 -0.57
CA LEU A 401 -23.59 -30.62 -1.71
C LEU A 401 -23.90 -31.71 -2.73
N VAL A 402 -24.22 -32.90 -2.26
CA VAL A 402 -24.60 -34.03 -3.15
C VAL A 402 -25.89 -33.73 -3.90
N GLN A 403 -26.86 -33.11 -3.23
CA GLN A 403 -28.15 -32.75 -3.82
C GLN A 403 -27.99 -31.63 -4.87
N TYR A 404 -27.22 -30.58 -4.56
CA TYR A 404 -26.87 -29.53 -5.55
C TYR A 404 -26.22 -30.14 -6.79
N SER A 405 -25.18 -30.94 -6.59
CA SER A 405 -24.42 -31.52 -7.69
C SER A 405 -25.30 -32.40 -8.60
N ARG A 406 -26.19 -33.20 -8.03
CA ARG A 406 -27.15 -34.02 -8.78
C ARG A 406 -28.08 -33.16 -9.63
N LEU A 407 -28.63 -32.11 -9.02
CA LEU A 407 -29.58 -31.25 -9.72
C LEU A 407 -28.92 -30.45 -10.82
N LEU A 408 -27.76 -29.90 -10.56
CA LEU A 408 -26.97 -29.16 -11.55
C LEU A 408 -26.54 -30.06 -12.73
N ALA A 409 -26.14 -31.30 -12.46
CA ALA A 409 -25.81 -32.27 -13.49
C ALA A 409 -27.03 -32.58 -14.39
N ALA A 410 -28.17 -32.87 -13.77
CA ALA A 410 -29.39 -33.15 -14.49
C ALA A 410 -29.85 -31.96 -15.35
N LYS A 411 -29.91 -30.77 -14.78
CA LYS A 411 -30.43 -29.54 -15.40
C LYS A 411 -29.44 -28.83 -16.34
N SER A 412 -28.18 -29.23 -16.38
CA SER A 412 -27.23 -28.77 -17.38
C SER A 412 -27.29 -29.54 -18.72
N GLY A 413 -28.17 -30.54 -18.81
CA GLY A 413 -28.25 -31.41 -20.00
C GLY A 413 -26.93 -32.17 -20.26
N GLY A 414 -26.21 -32.55 -19.19
CA GLY A 414 -24.96 -33.30 -19.25
C GLY A 414 -23.73 -32.47 -19.66
N LYS A 415 -23.83 -31.15 -19.67
CA LYS A 415 -22.71 -30.26 -19.96
C LYS A 415 -21.71 -30.22 -18.80
N ILE A 416 -22.17 -30.32 -17.54
CA ILE A 416 -21.34 -30.37 -16.36
C ILE A 416 -21.24 -31.82 -15.87
N LYS A 417 -19.99 -32.31 -15.73
CA LYS A 417 -19.70 -33.69 -15.33
C LYS A 417 -18.78 -33.80 -14.15
N LYS A 418 -18.02 -32.75 -13.84
CA LYS A 418 -17.11 -32.69 -12.71
C LYS A 418 -17.60 -31.66 -11.71
N PHE A 419 -17.72 -32.08 -10.46
CA PHE A 419 -18.16 -31.24 -9.37
C PHE A 419 -17.14 -31.23 -8.26
N TYR A 420 -16.87 -30.05 -7.73
CA TYR A 420 -16.04 -29.81 -6.56
C TYR A 420 -16.90 -29.11 -5.50
N GLY A 421 -17.19 -29.80 -4.41
CA GLY A 421 -18.04 -29.30 -3.33
C GLY A 421 -17.21 -28.94 -2.10
N TYR A 422 -17.32 -27.72 -1.66
CA TYR A 422 -16.65 -27.24 -0.43
C TYR A 422 -17.68 -26.86 0.60
N LEU A 423 -17.60 -27.50 1.78
CA LEU A 423 -18.38 -27.17 2.96
C LEU A 423 -17.46 -26.57 4.01
N ILE A 424 -17.70 -25.33 4.39
CA ILE A 424 -16.77 -24.55 5.19
C ILE A 424 -17.44 -24.01 6.45
N GLY A 425 -16.82 -24.23 7.61
CA GLY A 425 -17.34 -23.74 8.90
C GLY A 425 -16.33 -23.82 10.03
N THR A 426 -16.83 -23.92 11.27
CA THR A 426 -15.97 -23.94 12.47
C THR A 426 -16.11 -25.22 13.28
N GLU A 427 -17.25 -25.91 13.22
CA GLU A 427 -17.52 -27.06 14.09
C GLU A 427 -17.90 -28.31 13.30
N LEU A 428 -17.39 -29.44 13.73
CA LEU A 428 -17.65 -30.74 13.13
C LEU A 428 -17.68 -31.81 14.24
N ASP A 429 -18.76 -32.59 14.29
CA ASP A 429 -18.83 -33.78 15.12
C ASP A 429 -18.27 -34.98 14.32
N GLU A 430 -17.03 -35.36 14.62
CA GLU A 430 -16.34 -36.47 13.96
C GLU A 430 -17.08 -37.81 14.12
N SER A 431 -17.82 -38.02 15.21
CA SER A 431 -18.56 -39.26 15.45
C SER A 431 -19.75 -39.46 14.49
N ARG A 432 -20.22 -38.36 13.89
CA ARG A 432 -21.36 -38.35 12.93
C ARG A 432 -20.92 -38.24 11.47
N MET A 433 -19.60 -38.30 11.23
CA MET A 433 -19.09 -38.29 9.88
C MET A 433 -19.44 -39.59 9.12
N PRO A 434 -19.86 -39.49 7.85
CA PRO A 434 -20.04 -40.66 7.01
C PRO A 434 -18.72 -41.43 6.84
N THR A 435 -18.78 -42.75 6.88
CA THR A 435 -17.60 -43.63 6.87
C THR A 435 -16.83 -43.62 5.55
N ASN A 436 -17.38 -43.06 4.50
CA ASN A 436 -16.73 -42.88 3.21
C ASN A 436 -15.90 -41.58 3.08
N TYR A 437 -15.90 -40.76 4.13
CA TYR A 437 -15.03 -39.56 4.18
C TYR A 437 -13.71 -39.90 4.85
N GLU A 438 -12.63 -39.50 4.19
CA GLU A 438 -11.28 -39.67 4.70
C GLU A 438 -10.76 -38.37 5.31
N LYS A 439 -10.03 -38.46 6.41
CA LYS A 439 -9.39 -37.33 7.06
C LYS A 439 -8.14 -36.94 6.28
N PHE A 440 -7.91 -35.63 6.08
CA PHE A 440 -6.68 -35.18 5.43
C PHE A 440 -5.44 -35.58 6.25
N PRO A 441 -4.28 -35.88 5.60
CA PRO A 441 -3.05 -36.20 6.30
C PRO A 441 -2.59 -35.11 7.28
N SER A 442 -2.99 -33.85 7.07
CA SER A 442 -2.76 -32.74 8.00
C SER A 442 -3.51 -32.88 9.34
N GLY A 443 -4.42 -33.83 9.45
CA GLY A 443 -5.25 -34.04 10.62
C GLY A 443 -6.46 -33.12 10.74
N GLN A 444 -6.65 -32.19 9.80
CA GLN A 444 -7.76 -31.22 9.80
C GLN A 444 -8.54 -31.30 8.49
N GLY A 445 -9.88 -31.42 8.63
CA GLY A 445 -10.79 -31.53 7.50
C GLY A 445 -10.89 -32.93 6.91
N TYR A 446 -11.86 -33.11 6.02
CA TYR A 446 -12.21 -34.40 5.42
C TYR A 446 -12.45 -34.23 3.92
N PHE A 447 -12.24 -35.29 3.16
CA PHE A 447 -12.55 -35.34 1.73
C PHE A 447 -13.22 -36.66 1.34
N ASN A 448 -13.93 -36.63 0.23
CA ASN A 448 -14.52 -37.83 -0.39
C ASN A 448 -14.67 -37.63 -1.90
N THR A 449 -14.53 -38.71 -2.63
CA THR A 449 -14.88 -38.76 -4.07
C THR A 449 -16.05 -39.72 -4.27
N SER A 450 -17.09 -39.28 -4.94
CA SER A 450 -18.28 -40.06 -5.18
C SER A 450 -18.82 -39.89 -6.62
N VAL A 451 -19.44 -40.91 -7.13
CA VAL A 451 -20.16 -40.84 -8.41
C VAL A 451 -21.54 -40.26 -8.17
N ILE A 452 -21.90 -39.24 -8.95
CA ILE A 452 -23.25 -38.68 -8.98
C ILE A 452 -24.06 -39.42 -10.02
N SER A 453 -25.19 -40.00 -9.59
CA SER A 453 -26.08 -40.77 -10.50
C SER A 453 -27.49 -40.26 -10.39
N ASP A 454 -28.25 -40.47 -11.46
CA ASP A 454 -29.70 -40.33 -11.46
C ASP A 454 -30.33 -41.26 -10.39
N PRO A 455 -31.16 -40.74 -9.49
CA PRO A 455 -31.72 -41.54 -8.42
C PRO A 455 -32.68 -42.66 -8.90
N ALA A 456 -33.33 -42.48 -10.05
CA ALA A 456 -34.29 -43.44 -10.59
C ALA A 456 -33.63 -44.47 -11.51
N THR A 457 -32.80 -44.00 -12.47
CA THR A 457 -32.20 -44.87 -13.49
C THR A 457 -30.84 -45.42 -13.10
N ARG A 458 -30.20 -44.87 -12.06
CA ARG A 458 -28.83 -45.21 -11.63
C ARG A 458 -27.75 -44.90 -12.68
N ILE A 459 -28.07 -44.17 -13.72
CA ILE A 459 -27.11 -43.77 -14.75
C ILE A 459 -26.19 -42.70 -14.16
N PRO A 460 -24.85 -42.84 -14.28
CA PRO A 460 -23.91 -41.82 -13.79
C PRO A 460 -24.05 -40.51 -14.57
N TYR A 461 -24.16 -39.40 -13.87
CA TYR A 461 -24.09 -38.04 -14.42
C TYR A 461 -22.65 -37.50 -14.45
N GLY A 462 -21.86 -37.83 -13.42
CA GLY A 462 -20.51 -37.34 -13.28
C GLY A 462 -19.89 -37.70 -11.91
N GLU A 463 -18.87 -36.99 -11.54
CA GLU A 463 -18.10 -37.20 -10.30
C GLU A 463 -18.17 -35.95 -9.42
N LEU A 464 -18.30 -36.18 -8.11
CA LEU A 464 -18.23 -35.16 -7.09
C LEU A 464 -17.05 -35.44 -6.16
N TYR A 465 -16.11 -34.50 -6.14
CA TYR A 465 -15.10 -34.42 -5.11
C TYR A 465 -15.56 -33.43 -4.02
N THR A 466 -15.64 -33.85 -2.77
CA THR A 466 -16.12 -33.03 -1.65
C THR A 466 -15.00 -32.80 -0.65
N GLU A 467 -14.86 -31.59 -0.17
CA GLU A 467 -14.00 -31.23 0.96
C GLU A 467 -14.83 -30.58 2.07
N ILE A 468 -14.58 -30.99 3.31
CA ILE A 468 -15.12 -30.36 4.51
C ILE A 468 -13.93 -29.69 5.21
N LEU A 469 -13.97 -28.37 5.32
CA LEU A 469 -12.83 -27.57 5.73
C LEU A 469 -13.22 -26.56 6.81
N PHE A 470 -12.24 -26.15 7.57
CA PHE A 470 -12.40 -25.11 8.57
C PHE A 470 -11.91 -23.77 8.08
N TYR A 471 -12.55 -22.67 8.50
CA TYR A 471 -12.15 -21.32 8.11
C TYR A 471 -10.67 -21.02 8.40
N ASP A 472 -10.15 -21.47 9.54
CA ASP A 472 -8.74 -21.26 9.91
C ASP A 472 -7.78 -21.86 8.87
N GLN A 473 -8.14 -22.97 8.21
CA GLN A 473 -7.32 -23.59 7.15
C GLN A 473 -7.23 -22.66 5.91
N PHE A 474 -8.32 -22.01 5.55
CA PHE A 474 -8.31 -21.06 4.43
C PHE A 474 -7.53 -19.80 4.78
N ILE A 475 -7.72 -19.28 5.99
CA ILE A 475 -6.98 -18.13 6.51
C ILE A 475 -5.47 -18.42 6.45
N ASP A 476 -5.04 -19.56 7.00
CA ASP A 476 -3.62 -19.95 6.99
C ASP A 476 -3.06 -20.15 5.56
N ARG A 477 -3.85 -20.76 4.66
CA ARG A 477 -3.46 -20.94 3.26
C ARG A 477 -3.34 -19.61 2.54
N ALA A 478 -4.28 -18.69 2.76
CA ALA A 478 -4.26 -17.35 2.18
C ALA A 478 -3.07 -16.53 2.70
N GLU A 479 -2.77 -16.60 3.99
CA GLU A 479 -1.59 -15.95 4.58
C GLU A 479 -0.29 -16.52 4.04
N LYS A 480 -0.16 -17.83 3.89
CA LYS A 480 1.03 -18.45 3.28
C LYS A 480 1.25 -17.96 1.85
N ARG A 481 0.18 -17.84 1.05
CA ARG A 481 0.27 -17.26 -0.31
C ARG A 481 0.70 -15.80 -0.25
N LEU A 482 0.10 -15.02 0.64
CA LEU A 482 0.42 -13.60 0.79
C LEU A 482 1.88 -13.39 1.26
N ASN A 483 2.39 -14.25 2.13
CA ASN A 483 3.77 -14.19 2.62
C ASN A 483 4.82 -14.35 1.51
N ILE A 484 4.48 -15.00 0.40
CA ILE A 484 5.36 -15.06 -0.78
C ILE A 484 5.57 -13.67 -1.36
N TYR A 485 4.49 -12.89 -1.47
CA TYR A 485 4.54 -11.50 -1.96
C TYR A 485 5.24 -10.58 -0.95
N LYS A 486 4.94 -10.72 0.35
CA LYS A 486 5.61 -9.97 1.43
C LYS A 486 7.12 -10.15 1.38
N LYS A 487 7.60 -11.39 1.23
CA LYS A 487 9.04 -11.68 1.09
C LYS A 487 9.68 -11.03 -0.13
N LYS A 488 8.96 -10.97 -1.27
CA LYS A 488 9.46 -10.29 -2.47
C LYS A 488 9.67 -8.78 -2.27
N LEU A 489 8.87 -8.16 -1.43
CA LEU A 489 8.91 -6.72 -1.13
C LEU A 489 9.75 -6.40 0.11
N ASN A 490 10.35 -7.40 0.78
CA ASN A 490 11.01 -7.25 2.08
C ASN A 490 10.11 -6.55 3.13
N ILE A 491 8.81 -6.88 3.12
CA ILE A 491 7.85 -6.40 4.11
C ILE A 491 7.85 -7.39 5.27
N GLU A 492 8.32 -6.95 6.43
CA GLU A 492 8.21 -7.67 7.70
C GLU A 492 7.05 -7.08 8.50
N PHE A 493 6.14 -7.94 9.01
CA PHE A 493 5.03 -7.54 9.90
C PHE A 493 5.21 -8.22 11.23
#